data_e8bba835df5f9589b86d6aa8042a788f
#
_entry.id   e8bba835df5f9589b86d6aa8042a788f
#
_cell.length_a   1.000
_cell.length_b   1.000
_cell.length_c   1.000
_cell.angle_alpha   90.00
_cell.angle_beta   90.00
_cell.angle_gamma   90.00
#
_symmetry.space_group_name_H-M   'P 1'
#
loop_
_entity.id
_entity.type
_entity.pdbx_description
1 polymer ?
#
loop_
_entity_poly.entity_id
_entity_poly.type
_entity_poly.pdbx_seq_one_letter_code
_entity_poly.pdbx_strand_id
1 'polypeptide(L)'
;MGELEKTVGYTFQDPKLLELALTHSSYAHEHYAGKRHDNERLEFLGDAVLELVSSDYLFHNYNEYPEGELTKLRASIVCEQSLAMCAEAISLGKYLRLGNGEDSTGGRLRASITSDAMEALIGAIYLDGGFEHAKTFIHKFILTDIEHKKLFYDLSLIHI
;
A
#
# COMPACT_ATOMS: atom_id res chain seq x y z
N MET A 1 9.38 14.50 2.89
CA MET A 1 8.65 13.89 1.76
C MET A 1 9.50 13.72 0.51
N GLY A 2 10.45 14.61 0.28
CA GLY A 2 11.39 14.46 -0.85
C GLY A 2 12.23 13.20 -0.80
N GLU A 3 12.61 12.75 0.39
CA GLU A 3 13.31 11.48 0.56
C GLU A 3 12.45 10.29 0.18
N LEU A 4 11.16 10.32 0.55
CA LEU A 4 10.23 9.26 0.18
C LEU A 4 10.07 9.20 -1.33
N GLU A 5 9.91 10.35 -1.99
CA GLU A 5 9.80 10.41 -3.45
C GLU A 5 11.03 9.81 -4.13
N LYS A 6 12.22 10.07 -3.61
CA LYS A 6 13.45 9.47 -4.14
C LYS A 6 13.45 7.95 -3.98
N THR A 7 13.01 7.46 -2.82
CA THR A 7 12.95 6.03 -2.56
C THR A 7 11.95 5.34 -3.49
N VAL A 8 10.76 5.92 -3.68
CA VAL A 8 9.72 5.31 -4.51
C VAL A 8 9.95 5.54 -6.01
N GLY A 9 10.78 6.50 -6.38
CA GLY A 9 11.10 6.77 -7.77
C GLY A 9 10.03 7.56 -8.52
N TYR A 10 9.16 8.26 -7.80
CA TYR A 10 8.12 9.09 -8.38
C TYR A 10 8.04 10.42 -7.65
N THR A 11 8.10 11.52 -8.39
CA THR A 11 7.98 12.88 -7.84
C THR A 11 6.58 13.43 -8.17
N PHE A 12 5.83 13.79 -7.14
CA PHE A 12 4.47 14.27 -7.30
C PHE A 12 4.43 15.66 -7.94
N GLN A 13 3.54 15.83 -8.93
CA GLN A 13 3.23 17.13 -9.50
C GLN A 13 2.39 17.94 -8.52
N ASP A 14 1.45 17.27 -7.82
CA ASP A 14 0.67 17.87 -6.75
C ASP A 14 1.10 17.26 -5.40
N PRO A 15 1.97 17.95 -4.64
CA PRO A 15 2.43 17.43 -3.35
C PRO A 15 1.32 17.20 -2.34
N LYS A 16 0.16 17.85 -2.51
CA LYS A 16 -0.98 17.66 -1.60
C LYS A 16 -1.55 16.26 -1.68
N LEU A 17 -1.44 15.60 -2.83
CA LEU A 17 -1.87 14.20 -2.96
C LEU A 17 -1.00 13.27 -2.14
N LEU A 18 0.30 13.49 -2.15
CA LEU A 18 1.21 12.71 -1.30
C LEU A 18 0.92 12.94 0.17
N GLU A 19 0.76 14.20 0.56
CA GLU A 19 0.45 14.55 1.94
C GLU A 19 -0.86 13.89 2.39
N LEU A 20 -1.87 13.90 1.55
CA LEU A 20 -3.16 13.26 1.85
C LEU A 20 -3.01 11.75 2.00
N ALA A 21 -2.23 11.11 1.12
CA ALA A 21 -1.97 9.66 1.21
C ALA A 21 -1.30 9.27 2.52
N LEU A 22 -0.51 10.17 3.09
CA LEU A 22 0.23 9.95 4.33
C LEU A 22 -0.56 10.35 5.58
N THR A 23 -1.78 10.85 5.43
CA THR A 23 -2.59 11.38 6.54
C THR A 23 -3.58 10.32 7.02
N HIS A 24 -3.35 9.80 8.21
CA HIS A 24 -4.24 8.86 8.87
C HIS A 24 -5.46 9.60 9.45
N SER A 25 -6.58 8.90 9.60
CA SER A 25 -7.81 9.47 10.16
C SER A 25 -7.60 10.08 11.55
N SER A 26 -6.72 9.51 12.37
CA SER A 26 -6.43 10.05 13.70
C SER A 26 -5.85 11.46 13.65
N TYR A 27 -5.02 11.75 12.65
CA TYR A 27 -4.47 13.09 12.44
C TYR A 27 -5.57 14.04 11.98
N ALA A 28 -6.40 13.60 11.05
CA ALA A 28 -7.49 14.41 10.53
C ALA A 28 -8.49 14.79 11.64
N HIS A 29 -8.81 13.86 12.54
CA HIS A 29 -9.69 14.14 13.68
C HIS A 29 -9.15 15.23 14.60
N GLU A 30 -7.85 15.26 14.81
CA GLU A 30 -7.23 16.27 15.67
C GLU A 30 -7.09 17.65 15.00
N HIS A 31 -6.90 17.69 13.67
CA HIS A 31 -6.50 18.90 12.97
C HIS A 31 -7.56 19.52 12.05
N TYR A 32 -8.55 18.74 11.60
CA TYR A 32 -9.49 19.17 10.58
C TYR A 32 -10.95 19.18 11.02
N ALA A 33 -11.23 19.08 12.31
CA ALA A 33 -12.55 19.28 12.90
C ALA A 33 -13.70 18.54 12.17
N GLY A 34 -13.51 17.24 11.91
CA GLY A 34 -14.54 16.41 11.29
C GLY A 34 -14.61 16.44 9.78
N LYS A 35 -13.71 17.14 9.11
CA LYS A 35 -13.58 17.06 7.65
C LYS A 35 -12.80 15.80 7.27
N ARG A 36 -13.16 15.21 6.14
CA ARG A 36 -12.48 14.00 5.64
C ARG A 36 -11.17 14.36 4.92
N HIS A 37 -10.18 14.77 5.68
CA HIS A 37 -8.83 15.04 5.18
C HIS A 37 -7.88 13.91 5.55
N ASP A 38 -8.27 12.67 5.18
CA ASP A 38 -7.47 11.49 5.46
C ASP A 38 -7.29 10.65 4.20
N ASN A 39 -6.60 9.53 4.33
CA ASN A 39 -6.22 8.70 3.20
C ASN A 39 -7.22 7.59 2.84
N GLU A 40 -8.39 7.53 3.47
CA GLU A 40 -9.32 6.41 3.28
C GLU A 40 -9.82 6.27 1.83
N ARG A 41 -10.15 7.39 1.18
CA ARG A 41 -10.62 7.34 -0.21
C ARG A 41 -9.50 6.99 -1.18
N LEU A 42 -8.29 7.44 -0.92
CA LEU A 42 -7.12 7.08 -1.73
C LEU A 42 -6.78 5.59 -1.55
N GLU A 43 -6.92 5.07 -0.34
CA GLU A 43 -6.76 3.65 -0.05
C GLU A 43 -7.75 2.81 -0.88
N PHE A 44 -9.01 3.22 -0.89
CA PHE A 44 -10.05 2.54 -1.68
C PHE A 44 -9.67 2.48 -3.16
N LEU A 45 -9.24 3.60 -3.73
CA LEU A 45 -8.83 3.67 -5.13
C LEU A 45 -7.56 2.84 -5.38
N GLY A 46 -6.59 2.98 -4.49
CA GLY A 46 -5.32 2.24 -4.60
C GLY A 46 -5.50 0.74 -4.53
N ASP A 47 -6.44 0.28 -3.71
CA ASP A 47 -6.77 -1.15 -3.63
C ASP A 47 -7.22 -1.68 -4.99
N ALA A 48 -8.09 -0.94 -5.69
CA ALA A 48 -8.58 -1.35 -7.01
C ALA A 48 -7.45 -1.40 -8.06
N VAL A 49 -6.56 -0.41 -8.02
CA VAL A 49 -5.41 -0.37 -8.95
C VAL A 49 -4.47 -1.54 -8.66
N LEU A 50 -4.18 -1.78 -7.40
CA LEU A 50 -3.32 -2.88 -6.97
C LEU A 50 -3.89 -4.24 -7.39
N GLU A 51 -5.19 -4.45 -7.21
CA GLU A 51 -5.86 -5.68 -7.62
C GLU A 51 -5.75 -5.90 -9.13
N LEU A 52 -5.99 -4.86 -9.92
CA LEU A 52 -5.92 -4.96 -11.38
C LEU A 52 -4.50 -5.29 -11.84
N VAL A 53 -3.52 -4.55 -11.36
CA VAL A 53 -2.12 -4.74 -11.78
C VAL A 53 -1.60 -6.11 -11.34
N SER A 54 -1.93 -6.53 -10.12
CA SER A 54 -1.52 -7.84 -9.60
C SER A 54 -2.17 -8.97 -10.39
N SER A 55 -3.46 -8.87 -10.67
CA SER A 55 -4.19 -9.88 -11.45
C SER A 55 -3.64 -10.01 -12.86
N ASP A 56 -3.38 -8.88 -13.51
CA ASP A 56 -2.81 -8.87 -14.86
C ASP A 56 -1.43 -9.54 -14.89
N TYR A 57 -0.57 -9.19 -13.94
CA TYR A 57 0.75 -9.79 -13.83
C TYR A 57 0.67 -11.31 -13.63
N LEU A 58 -0.15 -11.76 -12.70
CA LEU A 58 -0.29 -13.19 -12.40
C LEU A 58 -0.89 -13.96 -13.56
N PHE A 59 -1.87 -13.38 -14.24
CA PHE A 59 -2.47 -14.00 -15.43
C PHE A 59 -1.41 -14.29 -16.50
N HIS A 60 -0.51 -13.36 -16.73
CA HIS A 60 0.51 -13.51 -17.79
C HIS A 60 1.72 -14.35 -17.36
N ASN A 61 2.05 -14.40 -16.07
CA ASN A 61 3.27 -15.04 -15.59
C ASN A 61 3.06 -16.39 -14.93
N TYR A 62 1.81 -16.77 -14.66
CA TYR A 62 1.46 -18.04 -14.02
C TYR A 62 0.39 -18.74 -14.85
N ASN A 63 0.71 -18.99 -16.13
CA ASN A 63 -0.22 -19.54 -17.11
C ASN A 63 -0.80 -20.90 -16.76
N GLU A 64 -0.04 -21.69 -16.00
CA GLU A 64 -0.44 -23.05 -15.62
C GLU A 64 -1.35 -23.08 -14.37
N TYR A 65 -1.54 -21.93 -13.71
CA TYR A 65 -2.33 -21.88 -12.49
C TYR A 65 -3.81 -21.74 -12.81
N PRO A 66 -4.67 -22.61 -12.23
CA PRO A 66 -6.11 -22.40 -12.32
C PRO A 66 -6.55 -21.21 -11.47
N GLU A 67 -7.77 -20.73 -11.71
CA GLU A 67 -8.30 -19.53 -11.02
C GLU A 67 -8.14 -19.57 -9.50
N GLY A 68 -8.45 -20.69 -8.86
CA GLY A 68 -8.35 -20.82 -7.41
C GLY A 68 -6.93 -20.58 -6.90
N GLU A 69 -5.94 -21.08 -7.62
CA GLU A 69 -4.53 -20.87 -7.25
C GLU A 69 -4.10 -19.44 -7.51
N LEU A 70 -4.57 -18.82 -8.60
CA LEU A 70 -4.28 -17.41 -8.88
C LEU A 70 -4.88 -16.52 -7.80
N THR A 71 -6.09 -16.83 -7.34
CA THR A 71 -6.74 -16.06 -6.26
C THR A 71 -5.95 -16.15 -4.96
N LYS A 72 -5.47 -17.34 -4.60
CA LYS A 72 -4.62 -17.53 -3.41
C LYS A 72 -3.30 -16.78 -3.54
N LEU A 73 -2.68 -16.87 -4.70
CA LEU A 73 -1.40 -16.19 -4.95
C LEU A 73 -1.58 -14.69 -4.86
N ARG A 74 -2.63 -14.14 -5.44
CA ARG A 74 -2.94 -12.72 -5.34
C ARG A 74 -3.14 -12.31 -3.87
N ALA A 75 -3.91 -13.10 -3.11
CA ALA A 75 -4.11 -12.81 -1.68
C ALA A 75 -2.79 -12.75 -0.91
N SER A 76 -1.84 -13.62 -1.24
CA SER A 76 -0.53 -13.63 -0.58
C SER A 76 0.28 -12.37 -0.85
N ILE A 77 0.03 -11.71 -1.98
CA ILE A 77 0.74 -10.50 -2.39
C ILE A 77 0.08 -9.24 -1.81
N VAL A 78 -1.26 -9.20 -1.81
CA VAL A 78 -1.98 -7.97 -1.45
C VAL A 78 -2.54 -7.97 -0.03
N CYS A 79 -2.29 -9.00 0.76
CA CYS A 79 -2.77 -9.05 2.14
C CYS A 79 -2.07 -7.99 3.01
N GLU A 80 -2.69 -7.72 4.16
CA GLU A 80 -2.19 -6.70 5.09
C GLU A 80 -0.72 -6.92 5.47
N GLN A 81 -0.35 -8.15 5.81
CA GLN A 81 1.02 -8.46 6.23
C GLN A 81 2.03 -8.20 5.11
N SER A 82 1.72 -8.61 3.90
CA SER A 82 2.62 -8.41 2.76
C SER A 82 2.77 -6.94 2.41
N LEU A 83 1.67 -6.19 2.41
CA LEU A 83 1.74 -4.74 2.14
C LEU A 83 2.46 -4.00 3.26
N ALA A 84 2.29 -4.41 4.52
CA ALA A 84 3.01 -3.82 5.64
C ALA A 84 4.52 -4.07 5.52
N MET A 85 4.93 -5.26 5.06
CA MET A 85 6.34 -5.55 4.78
C MET A 85 6.90 -4.66 3.67
N CYS A 86 6.12 -4.44 2.62
CA CYS A 86 6.52 -3.54 1.54
C CYS A 86 6.64 -2.10 2.03
N ALA A 87 5.71 -1.66 2.89
CA ALA A 87 5.75 -0.33 3.48
C ALA A 87 6.98 -0.15 4.37
N GLU A 88 7.33 -1.17 5.16
CA GLU A 88 8.52 -1.15 5.99
C GLU A 88 9.80 -1.02 5.15
N ALA A 89 9.86 -1.72 4.03
CA ALA A 89 11.02 -1.68 3.14
C ALA A 89 11.31 -0.28 2.60
N ILE A 90 10.29 0.58 2.47
CA ILE A 90 10.47 1.97 2.06
C ILE A 90 10.36 2.95 3.22
N SER A 91 10.34 2.45 4.46
CA SER A 91 10.22 3.25 5.69
C SER A 91 9.01 4.19 5.67
N LEU A 92 7.90 3.71 5.13
CA LEU A 92 6.69 4.52 4.94
C LEU A 92 6.15 5.06 6.27
N GLY A 93 6.19 4.26 7.34
CA GLY A 93 5.68 4.64 8.66
C GLY A 93 6.27 5.93 9.21
N LYS A 94 7.53 6.19 8.90
CA LYS A 94 8.25 7.39 9.33
C LYS A 94 7.63 8.69 8.80
N TYR A 95 6.96 8.62 7.65
CA TYR A 95 6.37 9.80 6.98
C TYR A 95 4.90 10.01 7.29
N LEU A 96 4.27 9.08 8.01
CA LEU A 96 2.83 9.16 8.28
C LEU A 96 2.49 10.30 9.23
N ARG A 97 1.36 10.93 8.98
CA ARG A 97 0.78 11.95 9.84
C ARG A 97 -0.27 11.26 10.70
N LEU A 98 0.06 11.06 11.97
CA LEU A 98 -0.78 10.37 12.94
C LEU A 98 -1.21 11.33 14.05
N GLY A 99 -2.38 11.09 14.63
CA GLY A 99 -2.80 11.78 15.84
C GLY A 99 -1.87 11.39 17.01
N ASN A 100 -1.80 12.24 18.03
CA ASN A 100 -0.89 12.03 19.17
C ASN A 100 -1.13 10.70 19.88
N GLY A 101 -2.39 10.31 20.06
CA GLY A 101 -2.72 9.04 20.72
C GLY A 101 -2.25 7.83 19.91
N GLU A 102 -2.50 7.87 18.60
CA GLU A 102 -2.09 6.78 17.72
C GLU A 102 -0.56 6.67 17.65
N ASP A 103 0.10 7.80 17.53
CA ASP A 103 1.57 7.84 17.45
C ASP A 103 2.21 7.33 18.76
N SER A 104 1.67 7.73 19.92
CA SER A 104 2.22 7.32 21.22
C SER A 104 2.04 5.83 21.52
N THR A 105 1.10 5.15 20.84
CA THR A 105 0.85 3.72 21.01
C THR A 105 1.43 2.87 19.89
N GLY A 106 2.37 3.40 19.12
CA GLY A 106 3.09 2.64 18.09
C GLY A 106 2.40 2.54 16.75
N GLY A 107 1.50 3.48 16.43
CA GLY A 107 0.77 3.48 15.17
C GLY A 107 1.62 3.45 13.92
N ARG A 108 2.82 4.06 13.96
CA ARG A 108 3.72 4.09 12.80
C ARG A 108 4.23 2.70 12.38
N LEU A 109 4.19 1.73 13.27
CA LEU A 109 4.63 0.36 13.02
C LEU A 109 3.45 -0.62 12.93
N ARG A 110 2.22 -0.13 13.07
CA ARG A 110 1.03 -0.99 13.05
C ARG A 110 0.71 -1.40 11.62
N ALA A 111 0.67 -2.71 11.37
CA ALA A 111 0.47 -3.27 10.03
C ALA A 111 -0.80 -2.75 9.34
N SER A 112 -1.91 -2.64 10.08
CA SER A 112 -3.16 -2.13 9.50
C SER A 112 -3.04 -0.70 8.99
N ILE A 113 -2.24 0.13 9.66
CA ILE A 113 -2.05 1.54 9.29
C ILE A 113 -1.08 1.65 8.12
N THR A 114 0.04 0.94 8.17
CA THR A 114 1.05 1.04 7.10
C THR A 114 0.61 0.38 5.81
N SER A 115 -0.12 -0.74 5.89
CA SER A 115 -0.67 -1.37 4.68
C SER A 115 -1.71 -0.48 4.00
N ASP A 116 -2.59 0.14 4.77
CA ASP A 116 -3.58 1.09 4.22
C ASP A 116 -2.91 2.29 3.57
N ALA A 117 -1.87 2.82 4.20
CA ALA A 117 -1.09 3.92 3.65
C ALA A 117 -0.38 3.53 2.36
N MET A 118 0.07 2.28 2.25
CA MET A 118 0.68 1.77 1.03
C MET A 118 -0.33 1.78 -0.13
N GLU A 119 -1.55 1.33 0.13
CA GLU A 119 -2.61 1.41 -0.88
C GLU A 119 -2.98 2.85 -1.21
N ALA A 120 -3.04 3.72 -0.20
CA ALA A 120 -3.33 5.14 -0.43
C ALA A 120 -2.24 5.79 -1.29
N LEU A 121 -0.99 5.42 -1.09
CA LEU A 121 0.13 5.90 -1.91
C LEU A 121 -0.05 5.49 -3.38
N ILE A 122 -0.46 4.24 -3.61
CA ILE A 122 -0.77 3.77 -4.97
C ILE A 122 -1.88 4.63 -5.59
N GLY A 123 -2.95 4.88 -4.85
CA GLY A 123 -4.05 5.72 -5.32
C GLY A 123 -3.60 7.13 -5.67
N ALA A 124 -2.73 7.71 -4.83
CA ALA A 124 -2.18 9.05 -5.06
C ALA A 124 -1.30 9.10 -6.31
N ILE A 125 -0.43 8.12 -6.50
CA ILE A 125 0.42 8.04 -7.70
C ILE A 125 -0.46 7.89 -8.96
N TYR A 126 -1.50 7.07 -8.87
CA TYR A 126 -2.44 6.89 -9.97
C TYR A 126 -3.11 8.21 -10.37
N LEU A 127 -3.60 8.96 -9.40
CA LEU A 127 -4.27 10.25 -9.68
C LEU A 127 -3.30 11.29 -10.23
N ASP A 128 -2.09 11.34 -9.68
CA ASP A 128 -1.10 12.34 -10.04
C ASP A 128 -0.37 12.04 -11.35
N GLY A 129 0.00 10.77 -11.55
CA GLY A 129 0.86 10.37 -12.66
C GLY A 129 0.24 9.40 -13.66
N GLY A 130 -0.95 8.88 -13.38
CA GLY A 130 -1.63 7.96 -14.27
C GLY A 130 -1.32 6.49 -13.98
N PHE A 131 -2.02 5.62 -14.71
CA PHE A 131 -1.96 4.17 -14.50
C PHE A 131 -0.54 3.60 -14.65
N GLU A 132 0.20 4.03 -15.66
CA GLU A 132 1.54 3.49 -15.92
C GLU A 132 2.52 3.76 -14.78
N HIS A 133 2.45 4.94 -14.16
CA HIS A 133 3.28 5.25 -13.01
C HIS A 133 2.90 4.41 -11.79
N ALA A 134 1.61 4.21 -11.55
CA ALA A 134 1.14 3.35 -10.47
C ALA A 134 1.56 1.90 -10.70
N LYS A 135 1.45 1.42 -11.94
CA LYS A 135 1.88 0.08 -12.33
C LYS A 135 3.37 -0.12 -12.10
N THR A 136 4.20 0.85 -12.49
CA THR A 136 5.64 0.81 -12.26
C THR A 136 5.98 0.70 -10.78
N PHE A 137 5.30 1.49 -9.95
CA PHE A 137 5.48 1.43 -8.51
C PHE A 137 5.12 0.04 -7.95
N ILE A 138 3.97 -0.49 -8.35
CA ILE A 138 3.49 -1.79 -7.89
C ILE A 138 4.47 -2.90 -8.29
N HIS A 139 4.96 -2.89 -9.52
CA HIS A 139 5.93 -3.88 -9.98
C HIS A 139 7.24 -3.82 -9.20
N LYS A 140 7.71 -2.61 -8.92
CA LYS A 140 9.00 -2.42 -8.26
C LYS A 140 8.96 -2.79 -6.77
N PHE A 141 7.88 -2.48 -6.08
CA PHE A 141 7.84 -2.58 -4.62
C PHE A 141 6.90 -3.65 -4.07
N ILE A 142 5.96 -4.14 -4.86
CA ILE A 142 4.96 -5.11 -4.38
C ILE A 142 5.06 -6.45 -5.11
N LEU A 143 5.19 -6.44 -6.43
CA LEU A 143 5.29 -7.67 -7.23
C LEU A 143 6.72 -8.21 -7.26
N THR A 144 7.34 -8.26 -6.09
CA THR A 144 8.68 -8.80 -5.88
C THR A 144 8.61 -9.86 -4.81
N ASP A 145 9.56 -10.80 -4.85
CA ASP A 145 9.70 -11.84 -3.82
C ASP A 145 8.40 -12.64 -3.62
N ILE A 146 7.72 -12.92 -4.73
CA ILE A 146 6.38 -13.53 -4.72
C ILE A 146 6.38 -14.91 -4.06
N GLU A 147 7.39 -15.74 -4.35
CA GLU A 147 7.47 -17.09 -3.79
C GLU A 147 7.64 -17.06 -2.26
N HIS A 148 8.40 -16.11 -1.74
CA HIS A 148 8.56 -15.94 -0.30
C HIS A 148 7.23 -15.49 0.34
N LYS A 149 6.53 -14.55 -0.29
CA LYS A 149 5.23 -14.06 0.18
C LYS A 149 4.19 -15.17 0.19
N LYS A 150 4.19 -16.01 -0.83
CA LYS A 150 3.31 -17.17 -0.92
C LYS A 150 3.56 -18.13 0.24
N LEU A 151 4.82 -18.46 0.47
CA LEU A 151 5.21 -19.38 1.55
C LEU A 151 4.79 -18.83 2.91
N PHE A 152 5.08 -17.57 3.16
CA PHE A 152 4.72 -16.92 4.42
C PHE A 152 3.20 -16.92 4.65
N TYR A 153 2.43 -16.61 3.61
CA TYR A 153 0.97 -16.63 3.67
C TYR A 153 0.43 -18.03 3.95
N ASP A 154 0.93 -19.04 3.26
CA ASP A 154 0.53 -20.43 3.44
C ASP A 154 0.81 -20.89 4.87
N LEU A 155 1.98 -20.55 5.43
CA LEU A 155 2.35 -20.89 6.80
C LEU A 155 1.43 -20.19 7.82
N SER A 156 1.05 -18.96 7.58
CA SER A 156 0.16 -18.22 8.50
C SER A 156 -1.23 -18.83 8.55
N LEU A 157 -1.71 -19.42 7.46
CA LEU A 157 -3.00 -20.10 7.41
C LEU A 157 -3.01 -21.41 8.19
N ILE A 158 -1.87 -22.09 8.26
CA ILE A 158 -1.74 -23.35 8.99
C ILE A 158 -1.86 -23.13 10.50
N HIS A 159 -1.48 -21.97 11.01
CA HIS A 159 -1.47 -21.65 12.43
C HIS A 159 -2.74 -20.96 12.91
N ILE A 160 -3.73 -20.85 12.07
CA ILE A 160 -5.07 -20.40 12.45
C ILE A 160 -5.87 -21.60 12.95
#